data_5cfcfba09a14ebcfb4c8a4d35c409fe1
#
_entry.id   5cfcfba09a14ebcfb4c8a4d35c409fe1
#
_cell.length_a   1.000
_cell.length_b   1.000
_cell.length_c   1.000
_cell.angle_alpha   90.00
_cell.angle_beta   90.00
_cell.angle_gamma   90.00
#
_symmetry.space_group_name_H-M   'P 1'
#
loop_
_entity.id
_entity.type
_entity.pdbx_description
1 polymer ?
#
loop_
_entity_poly.entity_id
_entity_poly.type
_entity_poly.pdbx_seq_one_letter_code
_entity_poly.pdbx_strand_id
1 'polypeptide(L)'
;STAGAVNEIYDLLVEFENYIVGEQIIKIEHCLMALPGTKLSDIKTVYSHPQSLMQSARYLNTHPWQQFSMQNNAFAARKVAEEKDRTQAAIASEYAAKLYGLEILEKGVNQSSTNSTRFIIVTNQKIFLKNARKVSICFEVAHESGSLYHMLSHFIYNNLNMNRIESRPIEDRNWEYRFFVDFDGNLSDSAVKNALRGLRDEARNMKILGNY
;
A
#
# COMPACT_ATOMS: atom_id res chain seq x y z
N SER A 1 -3.60 4.96 0.16
CA SER A 1 -3.26 4.98 -1.26
C SER A 1 -4.51 5.28 -2.08
N THR A 2 -4.36 5.91 -3.23
CA THR A 2 -5.48 6.24 -4.13
C THR A 2 -6.12 5.00 -4.78
N ALA A 3 -5.48 3.84 -4.69
CA ALA A 3 -5.94 2.56 -5.25
C ALA A 3 -6.32 1.51 -4.18
N GLY A 4 -6.37 1.91 -2.91
CA GLY A 4 -6.67 0.99 -1.82
C GLY A 4 -5.52 0.08 -1.42
N ALA A 5 -5.83 -0.93 -0.63
CA ALA A 5 -4.90 -1.94 -0.18
C ALA A 5 -4.73 -3.07 -1.21
N VAL A 6 -3.58 -3.72 -1.19
CA VAL A 6 -3.40 -5.02 -1.85
C VAL A 6 -4.02 -6.06 -0.91
N ASN A 7 -5.27 -6.40 -1.18
CA ASN A 7 -6.10 -7.18 -0.26
C ASN A 7 -5.55 -8.59 0.01
N GLU A 8 -4.94 -9.20 -0.99
CA GLU A 8 -4.35 -10.54 -0.88
C GLU A 8 -3.26 -10.63 0.20
N ILE A 9 -2.58 -9.52 0.52
CA ILE A 9 -1.55 -9.48 1.57
C ILE A 9 -2.12 -9.86 2.93
N TYR A 10 -3.36 -9.45 3.23
CA TYR A 10 -4.00 -9.77 4.51
C TYR A 10 -4.30 -11.25 4.65
N ASP A 11 -4.82 -11.84 3.58
CA ASP A 11 -5.16 -13.26 3.56
C ASP A 11 -3.89 -14.10 3.71
N LEU A 12 -2.81 -13.72 2.99
CA LEU A 12 -1.50 -14.35 3.08
C LEU A 12 -0.85 -14.24 4.47
N LEU A 13 -1.01 -13.13 5.18
CA LEU A 13 -0.50 -12.97 6.55
C LEU A 13 -1.17 -13.91 7.55
N VAL A 14 -2.38 -14.36 7.24
CA VAL A 14 -3.12 -15.33 8.08
C VAL A 14 -2.81 -16.75 7.68
N GLU A 15 -2.80 -17.03 6.38
CA GLU A 15 -2.54 -18.36 5.82
C GLU A 15 -1.13 -18.84 6.15
N PHE A 16 -0.14 -17.98 5.98
CA PHE A 16 1.25 -18.29 6.30
C PHE A 16 1.62 -17.70 7.67
N GLU A 17 2.46 -18.40 8.43
CA GLU A 17 2.96 -17.92 9.72
C GLU A 17 4.06 -16.85 9.52
N ASN A 18 3.68 -15.74 8.92
CA ASN A 18 4.54 -14.59 8.73
C ASN A 18 4.21 -13.47 9.73
N TYR A 19 5.26 -12.73 10.10
CA TYR A 19 5.19 -11.62 11.05
C TYR A 19 5.74 -10.35 10.42
N ILE A 20 5.08 -9.22 10.72
CA ILE A 20 5.53 -7.89 10.29
C ILE A 20 6.60 -7.43 11.26
N VAL A 21 7.79 -7.13 10.76
CA VAL A 21 8.95 -6.68 11.54
C VAL A 21 9.35 -5.25 11.23
N GLY A 22 8.66 -4.59 10.31
CA GLY A 22 8.91 -3.20 9.96
C GLY A 22 8.01 -2.72 8.84
N GLU A 23 8.08 -1.42 8.59
CA GLU A 23 7.41 -0.78 7.46
C GLU A 23 8.29 0.28 6.83
N GLN A 24 8.08 0.52 5.55
CA GLN A 24 8.69 1.62 4.82
C GLN A 24 7.59 2.35 4.03
N ILE A 25 7.46 3.65 4.27
CA ILE A 25 6.55 4.50 3.51
C ILE A 25 7.34 5.24 2.45
N ILE A 26 6.98 5.05 1.19
CA ILE A 26 7.62 5.69 0.04
C ILE A 26 6.62 6.61 -0.63
N LYS A 27 6.98 7.88 -0.75
CA LYS A 27 6.22 8.85 -1.55
C LYS A 27 6.29 8.44 -3.02
N ILE A 28 5.15 8.39 -3.68
CA ILE A 28 5.05 8.04 -5.10
C ILE A 28 4.92 9.34 -5.88
N GLU A 29 5.93 9.60 -6.70
CA GLU A 29 5.96 10.72 -7.62
C GLU A 29 6.20 10.19 -9.04
N HIS A 30 5.22 10.41 -9.90
CA HIS A 30 5.29 10.02 -11.30
C HIS A 30 5.91 11.15 -12.13
N CYS A 31 6.86 10.77 -12.98
CA CYS A 31 7.51 11.68 -13.92
C CYS A 31 7.19 11.25 -15.35
N LEU A 32 6.89 12.22 -16.21
CA LEU A 32 6.89 12.01 -17.65
C LEU A 32 8.34 12.07 -18.15
N MET A 33 8.74 11.07 -18.90
CA MET A 33 10.09 10.94 -19.41
C MET A 33 10.15 10.47 -20.86
N ALA A 34 11.15 10.89 -21.59
CA ALA A 34 11.38 10.51 -22.98
C ALA A 34 12.88 10.45 -23.29
N LEU A 35 13.25 10.18 -24.53
CA LEU A 35 14.64 10.26 -25.00
C LEU A 35 15.19 11.70 -24.83
N PRO A 36 16.48 11.86 -24.50
CA PRO A 36 17.09 13.17 -24.36
C PRO A 36 16.86 14.07 -25.57
N GLY A 37 16.48 15.33 -25.31
CA GLY A 37 16.19 16.33 -26.33
C GLY A 37 14.82 16.19 -27.02
N THR A 38 13.93 15.33 -26.53
CA THR A 38 12.53 15.24 -26.97
C THR A 38 11.73 16.40 -26.36
N LYS A 39 10.85 17.02 -27.15
CA LYS A 39 9.93 18.06 -26.67
C LYS A 39 8.54 17.48 -26.43
N LEU A 40 7.75 18.12 -25.55
CA LEU A 40 6.37 17.70 -25.31
C LEU A 40 5.54 17.66 -26.60
N SER A 41 5.83 18.55 -27.55
CA SER A 41 5.15 18.60 -28.87
C SER A 41 5.44 17.41 -29.77
N ASP A 42 6.53 16.69 -29.53
CA ASP A 42 6.93 15.55 -30.34
C ASP A 42 6.20 14.27 -29.93
N ILE A 43 5.68 14.24 -28.68
CA ILE A 43 5.07 13.05 -28.09
C ILE A 43 3.72 12.78 -28.72
N LYS A 44 3.51 11.54 -29.13
CA LYS A 44 2.24 11.01 -29.64
C LYS A 44 1.68 9.90 -28.75
N THR A 45 2.57 9.14 -28.08
CA THR A 45 2.17 7.99 -27.27
C THR A 45 2.85 8.01 -25.91
N VAL A 46 2.11 7.60 -24.88
CA VAL A 46 2.58 7.49 -23.49
C VAL A 46 2.32 6.09 -22.95
N TYR A 47 3.34 5.48 -22.40
CA TYR A 47 3.33 4.14 -21.82
C TYR A 47 3.45 4.18 -20.31
N SER A 48 2.66 3.39 -19.59
CA SER A 48 2.81 3.17 -18.15
C SER A 48 1.95 2.00 -17.64
N HIS A 49 2.08 1.65 -16.37
CA HIS A 49 1.14 0.75 -15.72
C HIS A 49 -0.26 1.38 -15.64
N PRO A 50 -1.35 0.61 -15.78
CA PRO A 50 -2.72 1.14 -15.77
C PRO A 50 -3.01 2.06 -14.58
N GLN A 51 -2.55 1.68 -13.39
CA GLN A 51 -2.73 2.48 -12.18
C GLN A 51 -2.03 3.83 -12.25
N SER A 52 -0.84 3.90 -12.83
CA SER A 52 -0.09 5.15 -12.96
C SER A 52 -0.70 6.06 -14.03
N LEU A 53 -1.24 5.49 -15.11
CA LEU A 53 -2.03 6.24 -16.10
C LEU A 53 -3.28 6.84 -15.45
N MET A 54 -4.01 6.06 -14.66
CA MET A 54 -5.19 6.53 -13.93
C MET A 54 -4.82 7.64 -12.92
N GLN A 55 -3.75 7.47 -12.17
CA GLN A 55 -3.27 8.47 -11.21
C GLN A 55 -2.75 9.76 -11.87
N SER A 56 -2.40 9.72 -13.15
CA SER A 56 -1.93 10.85 -13.94
C SER A 56 -2.96 11.34 -14.97
N ALA A 57 -4.19 10.82 -14.93
CA ALA A 57 -5.20 11.10 -15.96
C ALA A 57 -5.51 12.59 -16.13
N ARG A 58 -5.54 13.37 -15.03
CA ARG A 58 -5.79 14.82 -15.11
C ARG A 58 -4.73 15.52 -15.96
N TYR A 59 -3.47 15.15 -15.81
CA TYR A 59 -2.36 15.69 -16.61
C TYR A 59 -2.43 15.15 -18.04
N LEU A 60 -2.58 13.84 -18.23
CA LEU A 60 -2.60 13.21 -19.55
C LEU A 60 -3.73 13.71 -20.43
N ASN A 61 -4.91 13.98 -19.86
CA ASN A 61 -6.08 14.46 -20.60
C ASN A 61 -5.94 15.92 -21.11
N THR A 62 -4.91 16.65 -20.70
CA THR A 62 -4.60 17.97 -21.27
C THR A 62 -3.81 17.89 -22.58
N HIS A 63 -3.42 16.68 -23.00
CA HIS A 63 -2.60 16.45 -24.18
C HIS A 63 -3.28 15.44 -25.14
N PRO A 64 -3.05 15.54 -26.45
CA PRO A 64 -3.66 14.65 -27.45
C PRO A 64 -2.91 13.30 -27.58
N TRP A 65 -2.31 12.82 -26.52
CA TRP A 65 -1.48 11.61 -26.57
C TRP A 65 -2.32 10.34 -26.43
N GLN A 66 -1.95 9.31 -27.18
CA GLN A 66 -2.48 7.98 -26.98
C GLN A 66 -1.82 7.31 -25.77
N GLN A 67 -2.60 6.65 -24.94
CA GLN A 67 -2.12 6.03 -23.71
C GLN A 67 -2.14 4.51 -23.86
N PHE A 68 -1.02 3.86 -23.54
CA PHE A 68 -0.87 2.41 -23.62
C PHE A 68 -0.45 1.81 -22.28
N SER A 69 -1.16 0.77 -21.88
CA SER A 69 -0.88 0.04 -20.65
C SER A 69 0.29 -0.92 -20.83
N MET A 70 1.18 -0.92 -19.84
CA MET A 70 2.31 -1.84 -19.72
C MET A 70 2.23 -2.60 -18.40
N GLN A 71 2.91 -3.74 -18.31
CA GLN A 71 2.92 -4.58 -17.12
C GLN A 71 3.42 -3.84 -15.87
N ASN A 72 4.39 -2.95 -16.02
CA ASN A 72 4.87 -2.06 -14.95
C ASN A 72 5.55 -0.80 -15.53
N ASN A 73 5.77 0.19 -14.66
CA ASN A 73 6.34 1.48 -15.05
C ASN A 73 7.79 1.39 -15.54
N ALA A 74 8.59 0.48 -14.95
CA ALA A 74 9.98 0.31 -15.37
C ALA A 74 10.07 -0.28 -16.78
N PHE A 75 9.18 -1.20 -17.13
CA PHE A 75 9.10 -1.74 -18.49
C PHE A 75 8.66 -0.68 -19.51
N ALA A 76 7.79 0.25 -19.12
CA ALA A 76 7.43 1.38 -19.97
C ALA A 76 8.65 2.28 -20.26
N ALA A 77 9.40 2.63 -19.22
CA ALA A 77 10.63 3.42 -19.37
C ALA A 77 11.69 2.69 -20.22
N ARG A 78 11.89 1.40 -19.96
CA ARG A 78 12.84 0.58 -20.74
C ARG A 78 12.44 0.52 -22.21
N LYS A 79 11.15 0.29 -22.53
CA LYS A 79 10.65 0.28 -23.91
C LYS A 79 11.00 1.57 -24.66
N VAL A 80 10.71 2.73 -24.06
CA VAL A 80 11.02 4.03 -24.67
C VAL A 80 12.53 4.20 -24.93
N ALA A 81 13.36 3.74 -24.00
CA ALA A 81 14.81 3.81 -24.15
C ALA A 81 15.36 2.89 -25.26
N GLU A 82 14.80 1.66 -25.39
CA GLU A 82 15.25 0.66 -26.35
C GLU A 82 14.78 0.96 -27.78
N GLU A 83 13.53 1.41 -27.97
CA GLU A 83 12.95 1.68 -29.27
C GLU A 83 13.48 2.96 -29.94
N LYS A 84 14.05 3.87 -29.16
CA LYS A 84 14.67 5.12 -29.65
C LYS A 84 13.75 5.99 -30.50
N ASP A 85 12.43 5.88 -30.30
CA ASP A 85 11.42 6.68 -30.98
C ASP A 85 11.09 7.93 -30.15
N ARG A 86 11.40 9.11 -30.67
CA ARG A 86 11.15 10.40 -30.01
C ARG A 86 9.66 10.77 -29.91
N THR A 87 8.78 10.03 -30.56
CA THR A 87 7.32 10.23 -30.41
C THR A 87 6.75 9.51 -29.20
N GLN A 88 7.57 8.77 -28.47
CA GLN A 88 7.17 7.99 -27.33
C GLN A 88 7.65 8.61 -26.02
N ALA A 89 6.82 8.51 -25.00
CA ALA A 89 7.16 8.85 -23.62
C ALA A 89 6.69 7.76 -22.66
N ALA A 90 7.24 7.75 -21.46
CA ALA A 90 6.80 6.89 -20.38
C ALA A 90 6.46 7.70 -19.12
N ILE A 91 5.56 7.18 -18.31
CA ILE A 91 5.35 7.63 -16.93
C ILE A 91 5.94 6.59 -15.99
N ALA A 92 6.95 7.00 -15.23
CA ALA A 92 7.64 6.15 -14.26
C ALA A 92 8.28 7.01 -13.15
N SER A 93 9.07 6.38 -12.27
CA SER A 93 9.82 7.06 -11.22
C SER A 93 11.05 7.80 -11.78
N GLU A 94 11.52 8.84 -11.09
CA GLU A 94 12.79 9.51 -11.41
C GLU A 94 13.97 8.52 -11.45
N TYR A 95 13.95 7.51 -10.59
CA TYR A 95 14.96 6.45 -10.62
C TYR A 95 14.97 5.67 -11.94
N ALA A 96 13.79 5.37 -12.50
CA ALA A 96 13.71 4.69 -13.80
C ALA A 96 14.28 5.56 -14.94
N ALA A 97 14.03 6.87 -14.93
CA ALA A 97 14.61 7.78 -15.90
C ALA A 97 16.13 7.74 -15.84
N LYS A 98 16.71 7.83 -14.66
CA LYS A 98 18.17 7.74 -14.45
C LYS A 98 18.74 6.40 -14.91
N LEU A 99 18.06 5.29 -14.58
CA LEU A 99 18.50 3.93 -14.90
C LEU A 99 18.56 3.69 -16.42
N TYR A 100 17.57 4.19 -17.16
CA TYR A 100 17.45 3.97 -18.60
C TYR A 100 17.95 5.13 -19.46
N GLY A 101 18.56 6.16 -18.86
CA GLY A 101 19.13 7.30 -19.60
C GLY A 101 18.07 8.17 -20.28
N LEU A 102 16.87 8.25 -19.70
CA LEU A 102 15.79 9.09 -20.20
C LEU A 102 15.83 10.48 -19.54
N GLU A 103 15.39 11.48 -20.27
CA GLU A 103 15.20 12.83 -19.77
C GLU A 103 13.81 13.01 -19.17
N ILE A 104 13.73 13.59 -17.98
CA ILE A 104 12.48 13.94 -17.35
C ILE A 104 11.97 15.24 -17.96
N LEU A 105 10.80 15.18 -18.61
CA LEU A 105 10.16 16.34 -19.22
C LEU A 105 9.25 17.07 -18.21
N GLU A 106 8.61 16.32 -17.31
CA GLU A 106 7.72 16.87 -16.28
C GLU A 106 7.75 15.99 -15.04
N LYS A 107 7.84 16.60 -13.84
CA LYS A 107 7.77 15.91 -12.53
C LYS A 107 6.41 16.08 -11.89
N GLY A 108 6.02 15.09 -11.09
CA GLY A 108 4.80 15.19 -10.28
C GLY A 108 3.53 15.19 -11.11
N VAL A 109 3.50 14.44 -12.22
CA VAL A 109 2.33 14.36 -13.11
C VAL A 109 1.14 13.62 -12.50
N ASN A 110 1.29 13.04 -11.31
CA ASN A 110 0.21 12.41 -10.55
C ASN A 110 -0.71 13.46 -9.90
N GLN A 111 -2.02 13.15 -9.83
CA GLN A 111 -3.06 14.06 -9.33
C GLN A 111 -2.92 14.40 -7.84
N SER A 112 -2.42 13.46 -7.03
CA SER A 112 -2.25 13.63 -5.59
C SER A 112 -0.79 13.81 -5.23
N SER A 113 -0.46 14.91 -4.59
CA SER A 113 0.88 15.16 -4.04
C SER A 113 1.19 14.34 -2.78
N THR A 114 0.16 13.75 -2.15
CA THR A 114 0.27 12.92 -0.95
C THR A 114 0.27 11.43 -1.25
N ASN A 115 0.33 11.04 -2.53
CA ASN A 115 0.36 9.63 -2.92
C ASN A 115 1.59 8.94 -2.31
N SER A 116 1.36 7.88 -1.55
CA SER A 116 2.41 7.11 -0.92
C SER A 116 2.02 5.63 -0.86
N THR A 117 3.01 4.77 -0.93
CA THR A 117 2.86 3.33 -0.74
C THR A 117 3.54 2.92 0.55
N ARG A 118 2.81 2.22 1.40
CA ARG A 118 3.35 1.57 2.60
C ARG A 118 3.75 0.15 2.24
N PHE A 119 5.01 -0.16 2.39
CA PHE A 119 5.55 -1.51 2.29
C PHE A 119 5.72 -2.08 3.69
N ILE A 120 5.26 -3.30 3.92
CA ILE A 120 5.52 -4.06 5.14
C ILE A 120 6.72 -4.99 4.91
N ILE A 121 7.56 -5.12 5.93
CA ILE A 121 8.69 -6.05 5.95
C ILE A 121 8.26 -7.25 6.77
N VAL A 122 8.29 -8.43 6.17
CA VAL A 122 7.80 -9.66 6.79
C VAL A 122 8.89 -10.71 6.94
N THR A 123 8.77 -11.55 7.96
CA THR A 123 9.63 -12.70 8.23
C THR A 123 8.78 -13.87 8.72
N ASN A 124 9.29 -15.09 8.54
CA ASN A 124 8.69 -16.30 9.10
C ASN A 124 9.09 -16.56 10.57
N GLN A 125 9.90 -15.67 11.16
CA GLN A 125 10.30 -15.75 12.56
C GLN A 125 9.44 -14.82 13.41
N LYS A 126 8.96 -15.30 14.57
CA LYS A 126 8.19 -14.50 15.52
C LYS A 126 9.11 -13.55 16.29
N ILE A 127 9.49 -12.46 15.63
CA ILE A 127 10.37 -11.43 16.18
C ILE A 127 9.55 -10.19 16.48
N PHE A 128 9.64 -9.68 17.72
CA PHE A 128 9.05 -8.41 18.11
C PHE A 128 10.14 -7.45 18.58
N LEU A 129 10.12 -6.23 18.06
CA LEU A 129 11.15 -5.24 18.38
C LEU A 129 10.91 -4.64 19.77
N LYS A 130 11.96 -4.56 20.58
CA LYS A 130 11.88 -3.99 21.93
C LYS A 130 11.39 -2.54 21.95
N ASN A 131 11.81 -1.75 20.96
CA ASN A 131 11.46 -0.33 20.83
C ASN A 131 10.35 -0.09 19.78
N ALA A 132 9.52 -1.09 19.55
CA ALA A 132 8.41 -0.99 18.63
C ALA A 132 7.42 0.10 19.06
N ARG A 133 6.80 0.75 18.09
CA ARG A 133 5.80 1.80 18.31
C ARG A 133 4.44 1.48 17.69
N LYS A 134 4.36 0.38 16.94
CA LYS A 134 3.15 -0.06 16.27
C LYS A 134 2.91 -1.53 16.50
N VAL A 135 1.66 -1.88 16.74
CA VAL A 135 1.18 -3.26 16.84
C VAL A 135 0.20 -3.50 15.71
N SER A 136 0.37 -4.61 15.01
CA SER A 136 -0.58 -5.10 14.01
C SER A 136 -1.18 -6.42 14.49
N ILE A 137 -2.50 -6.51 14.47
CA ILE A 137 -3.24 -7.71 14.86
C ILE A 137 -4.31 -8.06 13.82
N CYS A 138 -4.78 -9.29 13.85
CA CYS A 138 -6.05 -9.65 13.24
C CYS A 138 -6.90 -10.46 14.21
N PHE A 139 -8.23 -10.39 14.03
CA PHE A 139 -9.20 -11.13 14.81
C PHE A 139 -10.51 -11.29 14.03
N GLU A 140 -11.28 -12.28 14.42
CA GLU A 140 -12.61 -12.54 13.86
C GLU A 140 -13.66 -12.21 14.92
N VAL A 141 -14.80 -11.69 14.48
CA VAL A 141 -15.95 -11.41 15.37
C VAL A 141 -17.18 -12.20 14.91
N ALA A 142 -18.01 -12.54 15.86
CA ALA A 142 -19.30 -13.14 15.54
C ALA A 142 -20.20 -12.16 14.78
N HIS A 143 -21.03 -12.68 13.89
CA HIS A 143 -22.02 -11.87 13.18
C HIS A 143 -23.22 -11.58 14.09
N GLU A 144 -23.03 -10.67 15.04
CA GLU A 144 -23.99 -10.27 16.04
C GLU A 144 -24.03 -8.75 16.18
N SER A 145 -25.19 -8.23 16.63
CA SER A 145 -25.33 -6.79 16.82
C SER A 145 -24.37 -6.28 17.90
N GLY A 146 -23.57 -5.26 17.52
CA GLY A 146 -22.62 -4.64 18.44
C GLY A 146 -21.27 -5.35 18.57
N SER A 147 -21.04 -6.51 17.96
CA SER A 147 -19.81 -7.30 18.13
C SER A 147 -18.55 -6.49 17.81
N LEU A 148 -18.53 -5.77 16.68
CA LEU A 148 -17.38 -4.91 16.34
C LEU A 148 -17.21 -3.75 17.33
N TYR A 149 -18.30 -3.14 17.82
CA TYR A 149 -18.22 -2.09 18.82
C TYR A 149 -17.55 -2.60 20.12
N HIS A 150 -17.93 -3.78 20.60
CA HIS A 150 -17.29 -4.39 21.78
C HIS A 150 -15.80 -4.58 21.56
N MET A 151 -15.38 -5.08 20.40
CA MET A 151 -13.96 -5.21 20.08
C MET A 151 -13.22 -3.85 20.08
N LEU A 152 -13.81 -2.83 19.45
CA LEU A 152 -13.21 -1.50 19.38
C LEU A 152 -13.16 -0.81 20.75
N SER A 153 -14.08 -1.12 21.66
CA SER A 153 -14.11 -0.55 23.01
C SER A 153 -12.85 -0.86 23.81
N HIS A 154 -12.19 -2.01 23.56
CA HIS A 154 -10.91 -2.34 24.21
C HIS A 154 -9.80 -1.36 23.88
N PHE A 155 -9.78 -0.82 22.66
CA PHE A 155 -8.82 0.24 22.28
C PHE A 155 -9.18 1.57 22.95
N ILE A 156 -10.46 1.94 22.94
CA ILE A 156 -10.97 3.19 23.53
C ILE A 156 -10.66 3.25 25.04
N TYR A 157 -11.04 2.22 25.79
CA TYR A 157 -10.85 2.19 27.26
C TYR A 157 -9.38 2.10 27.68
N ASN A 158 -8.49 1.68 26.78
CA ASN A 158 -7.05 1.66 27.03
C ASN A 158 -6.30 2.83 26.36
N ASN A 159 -7.04 3.81 25.82
CA ASN A 159 -6.49 5.00 25.15
C ASN A 159 -5.47 4.67 24.06
N LEU A 160 -5.76 3.65 23.26
CA LEU A 160 -4.92 3.22 22.14
C LEU A 160 -5.44 3.83 20.83
N ASN A 161 -4.54 4.50 20.10
CA ASN A 161 -4.86 5.11 18.83
C ASN A 161 -4.74 4.11 17.69
N MET A 162 -5.86 3.82 17.02
CA MET A 162 -5.87 2.98 15.82
C MET A 162 -5.48 3.81 14.60
N ASN A 163 -4.45 3.35 13.89
CA ASN A 163 -3.99 3.98 12.65
C ASN A 163 -4.73 3.42 11.42
N ARG A 164 -5.23 2.19 11.54
CA ARG A 164 -5.89 1.48 10.45
C ARG A 164 -6.82 0.41 10.97
N ILE A 165 -7.93 0.25 10.26
CA ILE A 165 -8.82 -0.90 10.35
C ILE A 165 -9.22 -1.33 8.95
N GLU A 166 -9.15 -2.62 8.67
CA GLU A 166 -9.53 -3.23 7.40
C GLU A 166 -10.33 -4.49 7.69
N SER A 167 -11.37 -4.76 6.92
CA SER A 167 -12.17 -5.97 7.04
C SER A 167 -12.03 -6.85 5.80
N ARG A 168 -11.90 -8.15 6.02
CA ARG A 168 -11.89 -9.16 4.97
C ARG A 168 -12.97 -10.19 5.23
N PRO A 169 -13.78 -10.55 4.22
CA PRO A 169 -14.71 -11.67 4.37
C PRO A 169 -13.92 -12.96 4.64
N ILE A 170 -14.48 -13.83 5.45
CA ILE A 170 -13.90 -15.15 5.72
C ILE A 170 -14.46 -16.12 4.68
N GLU A 171 -13.57 -16.83 4.00
CA GLU A 171 -13.94 -17.85 3.03
C GLU A 171 -14.82 -18.92 3.69
N ASP A 172 -15.85 -19.37 2.98
CA ASP A 172 -16.84 -20.38 3.44
C ASP A 172 -17.67 -19.98 4.66
N ARG A 173 -17.62 -18.73 5.12
CA ARG A 173 -18.45 -18.21 6.21
C ARG A 173 -19.20 -16.96 5.78
N ASN A 174 -20.47 -17.13 5.46
CA ASN A 174 -21.32 -16.02 5.03
C ASN A 174 -21.51 -14.99 6.15
N TRP A 175 -21.24 -13.72 5.81
CA TRP A 175 -21.40 -12.56 6.70
C TRP A 175 -20.45 -12.51 7.91
N GLU A 176 -19.45 -13.38 7.98
CA GLU A 176 -18.36 -13.29 8.95
C GLU A 176 -17.15 -12.59 8.37
N TYR A 177 -16.47 -11.80 9.20
CA TYR A 177 -15.36 -10.97 8.79
C TYR A 177 -14.17 -11.13 9.72
N ARG A 178 -12.98 -11.10 9.14
CA ARG A 178 -11.73 -10.92 9.86
C ARG A 178 -11.33 -9.46 9.76
N PHE A 179 -11.00 -8.88 10.91
CA PHE A 179 -10.54 -7.50 11.01
C PHE A 179 -9.03 -7.47 11.22
N PHE A 180 -8.37 -6.57 10.48
CA PHE A 180 -6.96 -6.26 10.60
C PHE A 180 -6.84 -4.87 11.17
N VAL A 181 -6.12 -4.72 12.28
CA VAL A 181 -6.00 -3.46 13.00
C VAL A 181 -4.53 -3.16 13.25
N ASP A 182 -4.11 -1.95 12.85
CA ASP A 182 -2.82 -1.38 13.23
C ASP A 182 -3.09 -0.26 14.26
N PHE A 183 -2.34 -0.24 15.35
CA PHE A 183 -2.46 0.78 16.38
C PHE A 183 -1.11 1.12 17.00
N ASP A 184 -1.02 2.33 17.58
CA ASP A 184 0.17 2.81 18.26
C ASP A 184 0.36 2.07 19.59
N GLY A 185 1.56 1.57 19.85
CA GLY A 185 1.88 0.91 21.11
C GLY A 185 3.01 -0.11 21.02
N ASN A 186 3.33 -0.66 22.17
CA ASN A 186 4.31 -1.73 22.33
C ASN A 186 3.68 -2.87 23.13
N LEU A 187 4.00 -4.11 22.79
CA LEU A 187 3.49 -5.30 23.49
C LEU A 187 3.94 -5.35 24.98
N SER A 188 4.96 -4.57 25.36
CA SER A 188 5.38 -4.42 26.75
C SER A 188 4.48 -3.49 27.57
N ASP A 189 3.72 -2.58 26.91
CA ASP A 189 2.89 -1.57 27.57
C ASP A 189 1.70 -2.21 28.27
N SER A 190 1.37 -1.74 29.47
CA SER A 190 0.23 -2.26 30.25
C SER A 190 -1.11 -2.00 29.55
N ALA A 191 -1.29 -0.84 28.93
CA ALA A 191 -2.49 -0.52 28.15
C ALA A 191 -2.69 -1.50 26.98
N VAL A 192 -1.63 -1.80 26.24
CA VAL A 192 -1.66 -2.76 25.14
C VAL A 192 -1.96 -4.17 25.65
N LYS A 193 -1.31 -4.61 26.74
CA LYS A 193 -1.58 -5.91 27.36
C LYS A 193 -3.03 -6.06 27.80
N ASN A 194 -3.61 -5.02 28.41
CA ASN A 194 -5.01 -5.04 28.86
C ASN A 194 -5.98 -5.12 27.66
N ALA A 195 -5.78 -4.29 26.64
CA ALA A 195 -6.60 -4.32 25.44
C ALA A 195 -6.53 -5.68 24.73
N LEU A 196 -5.33 -6.22 24.54
CA LEU A 196 -5.14 -7.52 23.88
C LEU A 196 -5.71 -8.69 24.68
N ARG A 197 -5.75 -8.60 26.02
CA ARG A 197 -6.40 -9.59 26.88
C ARG A 197 -7.91 -9.58 26.65
N GLY A 198 -8.56 -8.40 26.74
CA GLY A 198 -9.98 -8.28 26.50
C GLY A 198 -10.39 -8.72 25.09
N LEU A 199 -9.62 -8.31 24.08
CA LEU A 199 -9.84 -8.77 22.71
C LEU A 199 -9.75 -10.29 22.57
N ARG A 200 -8.79 -10.94 23.23
CA ARG A 200 -8.60 -12.39 23.17
C ARG A 200 -9.72 -13.17 23.82
N ASP A 201 -10.32 -12.61 24.88
CA ASP A 201 -11.42 -13.25 25.62
C ASP A 201 -12.74 -13.24 24.82
N GLU A 202 -12.91 -12.26 23.92
CA GLU A 202 -14.16 -12.06 23.17
C GLU A 202 -14.03 -12.41 21.68
N ALA A 203 -12.86 -12.17 21.07
CA ALA A 203 -12.61 -12.42 19.65
C ALA A 203 -12.33 -13.90 19.38
N ARG A 204 -12.62 -14.31 18.15
CA ARG A 204 -12.16 -15.60 17.61
C ARG A 204 -10.87 -15.42 16.82
N ASN A 205 -10.03 -16.45 16.82
CA ASN A 205 -8.82 -16.53 15.96
C ASN A 205 -7.95 -15.28 15.98
N MET A 206 -7.74 -14.70 17.18
CA MET A 206 -6.87 -13.53 17.32
C MET A 206 -5.41 -13.90 17.13
N LYS A 207 -4.73 -13.16 16.24
CA LYS A 207 -3.28 -13.29 15.96
C LYS A 207 -2.61 -11.93 16.07
N ILE A 208 -1.44 -11.88 16.73
CA ILE A 208 -0.52 -10.73 16.66
C ILE A 208 0.32 -10.91 15.41
N LEU A 209 0.17 -10.00 14.45
CA LEU A 209 0.88 -10.03 13.17
C LEU A 209 2.25 -9.36 13.26
N GLY A 210 2.44 -8.42 14.20
CA GLY A 210 3.72 -7.77 14.39
C GLY A 210 3.71 -6.75 15.52
N ASN A 211 4.93 -6.44 15.99
CA ASN A 211 5.22 -5.30 16.86
C ASN A 211 6.56 -4.71 16.40
N TYR A 212 6.52 -3.54 15.72
CA TYR A 212 7.62 -2.94 14.97
C TYR A 212 7.63 -1.41 15.06
#